data_250a0c041d583506af3c9ee867fcbb3f
#
_entry.id   250a0c041d583506af3c9ee867fcbb3f
#
_cell.length_a   1.000
_cell.length_b   1.000
_cell.length_c   1.000
_cell.angle_alpha   90.00
_cell.angle_beta   90.00
_cell.angle_gamma   90.00
#
_symmetry.space_group_name_H-M   'P 1'
#
loop_
_entity.id
_entity.type
_entity.pdbx_description
1 polymer ?
#
loop_
_entity_poly.entity_id
_entity_poly.type
_entity_poly.pdbx_seq_one_letter_code
_entity_poly.pdbx_strand_id
1 'polypeptide(L)'
;IERPALDSFAGRVSWNPVRELSVQVSYGHLNSPEQLEPEVNENRLTASAIYTTPFGDGHLWSATAAWGRKMLNPGETLDAYLFESSVILKNNWTLFMRAEQVAENELTHHIPGFEERIFSVGKVSAGGVYDFIRTDHAKFGIGGLVSRYLLPDDLKPVYGRDLTGFMVFGRIKLL
;
A
#
# COMPACT_ATOMS: atom_id res chain seq x y z
N ILE A 1 -7.93 -32.76 -11.82
CA ILE A 1 -7.24 -31.61 -12.42
C ILE A 1 -8.34 -30.60 -12.71
N GLU A 2 -8.46 -29.58 -11.88
CA GLU A 2 -9.34 -28.44 -12.13
C GLU A 2 -8.87 -27.73 -13.40
N ARG A 3 -9.79 -27.53 -14.32
CA ARG A 3 -9.52 -26.70 -15.50
C ARG A 3 -9.89 -25.27 -15.15
N PRO A 4 -8.95 -24.34 -15.03
CA PRO A 4 -9.28 -22.95 -14.76
C PRO A 4 -10.11 -22.40 -15.93
N ALA A 5 -11.27 -21.83 -15.62
CA ALA A 5 -12.07 -21.09 -16.59
C ALA A 5 -11.48 -19.66 -16.72
N LEU A 6 -11.43 -19.13 -17.95
CA LEU A 6 -11.09 -17.72 -18.20
C LEU A 6 -12.38 -16.90 -18.11
N ASP A 7 -12.88 -16.69 -16.89
CA ASP A 7 -14.15 -16.04 -16.59
C ASP A 7 -13.99 -14.73 -15.83
N SER A 8 -12.76 -14.32 -15.57
CA SER A 8 -12.40 -13.07 -14.91
C SER A 8 -11.76 -12.12 -15.93
N PHE A 9 -11.98 -10.81 -15.76
CA PHE A 9 -11.39 -9.81 -16.63
C PHE A 9 -11.00 -8.54 -15.85
N ALA A 10 -10.03 -7.80 -16.38
CA ALA A 10 -9.64 -6.51 -15.84
C ALA A 10 -9.26 -5.54 -16.95
N GLY A 11 -9.47 -4.26 -16.69
CA GLY A 11 -9.07 -3.18 -17.57
C GLY A 11 -8.46 -2.02 -16.79
N ARG A 12 -7.54 -1.28 -17.45
CA ARG A 12 -6.83 -0.15 -16.85
C ARG A 12 -6.70 0.97 -17.86
N VAL A 13 -6.88 2.20 -17.38
CA VAL A 13 -6.61 3.43 -18.13
C VAL A 13 -5.60 4.24 -17.33
N SER A 14 -4.55 4.70 -18.02
CA SER A 14 -3.54 5.60 -17.47
C SER A 14 -3.52 6.88 -18.29
N TRP A 15 -3.40 8.01 -17.60
CA TRP A 15 -3.34 9.33 -18.20
C TRP A 15 -2.24 10.17 -17.56
N ASN A 16 -1.38 10.73 -18.40
CA ASN A 16 -0.26 11.57 -17.99
C ASN A 16 -0.51 13.00 -18.52
N PRO A 17 -1.28 13.84 -17.80
CA PRO A 17 -1.63 15.18 -18.26
C PRO A 17 -0.42 16.10 -18.36
N VAL A 18 0.58 15.89 -17.51
CA VAL A 18 1.88 16.59 -17.49
C VAL A 18 2.99 15.59 -17.18
N ARG A 19 4.25 16.00 -17.37
CA ARG A 19 5.42 15.12 -17.19
C ARG A 19 5.57 14.61 -15.76
N GLU A 20 5.13 15.41 -14.81
CA GLU A 20 5.25 15.18 -13.37
C GLU A 20 4.10 14.35 -12.80
N LEU A 21 2.96 14.22 -13.49
CA LEU A 21 1.73 13.60 -12.98
C LEU A 21 1.27 12.43 -13.83
N SER A 22 1.09 11.28 -13.19
CA SER A 22 0.43 10.11 -13.76
C SER A 22 -0.81 9.77 -12.94
N VAL A 23 -1.95 9.64 -13.60
CA VAL A 23 -3.23 9.22 -13.00
C VAL A 23 -3.65 7.90 -13.62
N GLN A 24 -4.19 7.01 -12.81
CA GLN A 24 -4.60 5.69 -13.25
C GLN A 24 -5.91 5.28 -12.59
N VAL A 25 -6.79 4.64 -13.37
CA VAL A 25 -7.99 3.98 -12.89
C VAL A 25 -8.01 2.57 -13.46
N SER A 26 -8.35 1.58 -12.63
CA SER A 26 -8.55 0.22 -13.09
C SER A 26 -9.81 -0.39 -12.49
N TYR A 27 -10.43 -1.28 -13.26
CA TYR A 27 -11.55 -2.10 -12.82
C TYR A 27 -11.25 -3.56 -13.15
N GLY A 28 -11.62 -4.45 -12.24
CA GLY A 28 -11.54 -5.90 -12.44
C GLY A 28 -12.80 -6.59 -11.92
N HIS A 29 -13.22 -7.62 -12.64
CA HIS A 29 -14.23 -8.58 -12.22
C HIS A 29 -13.57 -9.94 -12.07
N LEU A 30 -13.67 -10.52 -10.89
CA LEU A 30 -13.10 -11.82 -10.55
C LEU A 30 -14.26 -12.76 -10.18
N ASN A 31 -14.32 -13.87 -10.86
CA ASN A 31 -15.33 -14.89 -10.61
C ASN A 31 -14.74 -15.91 -9.64
N SER A 32 -15.38 -16.10 -8.48
CA SER A 32 -14.92 -17.07 -7.46
C SER A 32 -13.40 -17.02 -7.19
N PRO A 33 -12.83 -15.85 -6.79
CA PRO A 33 -11.38 -15.72 -6.64
C PRO A 33 -10.81 -16.52 -5.46
N GLU A 34 -11.65 -16.85 -4.47
CA GLU A 34 -11.23 -17.54 -3.25
C GLU A 34 -11.84 -18.95 -3.18
N GLN A 35 -10.99 -19.96 -2.99
CA GLN A 35 -11.43 -21.37 -2.91
C GLN A 35 -12.33 -21.65 -1.70
N LEU A 36 -12.18 -20.87 -0.63
CA LEU A 36 -12.99 -21.03 0.59
C LEU A 36 -14.40 -20.43 0.45
N GLU A 37 -14.59 -19.52 -0.51
CA GLU A 37 -15.85 -18.85 -0.79
C GLU A 37 -16.23 -18.93 -2.28
N PRO A 38 -16.49 -20.11 -2.83
CA PRO A 38 -16.67 -20.31 -4.27
C PRO A 38 -17.93 -19.64 -4.84
N GLU A 39 -18.87 -19.26 -3.99
CA GLU A 39 -20.13 -18.56 -4.39
C GLU A 39 -19.96 -17.03 -4.45
N VAL A 40 -18.80 -16.50 -4.03
CA VAL A 40 -18.56 -15.06 -3.95
C VAL A 40 -17.78 -14.59 -5.17
N ASN A 41 -18.34 -13.66 -5.91
CA ASN A 41 -17.67 -12.93 -6.96
C ASN A 41 -17.14 -11.60 -6.41
N GLU A 42 -16.11 -11.06 -7.03
CA GLU A 42 -15.47 -9.85 -6.57
C GLU A 42 -15.30 -8.83 -7.70
N ASN A 43 -15.72 -7.58 -7.43
CA ASN A 43 -15.39 -6.44 -8.29
C ASN A 43 -14.37 -5.55 -7.57
N ARG A 44 -13.31 -5.20 -8.28
CA ARG A 44 -12.26 -4.28 -7.78
C ARG A 44 -12.24 -3.01 -8.60
N LEU A 45 -12.32 -1.87 -7.92
CA LEU A 45 -12.10 -0.56 -8.51
C LEU A 45 -10.92 0.10 -7.81
N THR A 46 -9.96 0.61 -8.58
CA THR A 46 -8.83 1.35 -8.02
C THR A 46 -8.61 2.66 -8.76
N ALA A 47 -8.21 3.69 -8.03
CA ALA A 47 -7.76 4.95 -8.59
C ALA A 47 -6.46 5.36 -7.90
N SER A 48 -5.49 5.87 -8.65
CA SER A 48 -4.23 6.35 -8.09
C SER A 48 -3.69 7.55 -8.86
N ALA A 49 -2.91 8.37 -8.16
CA ALA A 49 -2.16 9.47 -8.75
C ALA A 49 -0.73 9.43 -8.21
N ILE A 50 0.23 9.58 -9.12
CA ILE A 50 1.66 9.66 -8.80
C ILE A 50 2.16 11.00 -9.30
N TYR A 51 2.77 11.76 -8.41
CA TYR A 51 3.41 13.03 -8.75
C TYR A 51 4.90 12.95 -8.43
N THR A 52 5.73 13.35 -9.38
CA THR A 52 7.19 13.35 -9.20
C THR A 52 7.76 14.60 -9.84
N THR A 53 8.51 15.38 -9.06
CA THR A 53 9.13 16.62 -9.54
C THR A 53 10.53 16.81 -8.97
N PRO A 54 11.52 17.20 -9.80
CA PRO A 54 12.78 17.70 -9.29
C PRO A 54 12.59 19.09 -8.67
N PHE A 55 13.40 19.42 -7.66
CA PHE A 55 13.45 20.75 -7.07
C PHE A 55 14.87 21.07 -6.58
N GLY A 56 15.25 22.35 -6.64
CA GLY A 56 16.61 22.78 -6.27
C GLY A 56 17.70 21.99 -7.00
N ASP A 57 18.90 21.96 -6.43
CA ASP A 57 20.05 21.27 -7.02
C ASP A 57 20.12 19.81 -6.56
N GLY A 58 19.68 18.89 -7.44
CA GLY A 58 19.80 17.45 -7.24
C GLY A 58 18.84 16.86 -6.21
N HIS A 59 17.71 17.53 -5.99
CA HIS A 59 16.62 17.02 -5.16
C HIS A 59 15.50 16.47 -6.03
N LEU A 60 14.79 15.47 -5.51
CA LEU A 60 13.61 14.89 -6.13
C LEU A 60 12.54 14.66 -5.08
N TRP A 61 11.32 15.08 -5.35
CA TRP A 61 10.15 14.75 -4.56
C TRP A 61 9.19 13.87 -5.35
N SER A 62 8.69 12.82 -4.71
CA SER A 62 7.64 11.95 -5.23
C SER A 62 6.56 11.77 -4.19
N ALA A 63 5.31 11.75 -4.65
CA ALA A 63 4.15 11.40 -3.83
C ALA A 63 3.21 10.51 -4.61
N THR A 64 2.56 9.57 -3.92
CA THR A 64 1.52 8.69 -4.45
C THR A 64 0.31 8.74 -3.54
N ALA A 65 -0.87 8.93 -4.12
CA ALA A 65 -2.14 8.72 -3.46
C ALA A 65 -2.90 7.63 -4.21
N ALA A 66 -3.48 6.68 -3.48
CA ALA A 66 -4.28 5.62 -4.06
C ALA A 66 -5.51 5.32 -3.20
N TRP A 67 -6.57 4.92 -3.87
CA TRP A 67 -7.79 4.39 -3.29
C TRP A 67 -8.16 3.10 -4.02
N GLY A 68 -8.61 2.11 -3.26
CA GLY A 68 -9.13 0.85 -3.77
C GLY A 68 -10.45 0.51 -3.11
N ARG A 69 -11.34 -0.11 -3.87
CA ARG A 69 -12.62 -0.63 -3.41
C ARG A 69 -12.79 -2.06 -3.89
N LYS A 70 -12.99 -2.96 -2.95
CA LYS A 70 -13.33 -4.37 -3.13
C LYS A 70 -14.84 -4.53 -2.84
N MET A 71 -15.60 -5.01 -3.79
CA MET A 71 -17.04 -5.24 -3.67
C MET A 71 -17.30 -6.74 -3.83
N LEU A 72 -17.64 -7.40 -2.75
CA LEU A 72 -18.03 -8.80 -2.72
C LEU A 72 -19.49 -8.97 -3.16
N ASN A 73 -19.81 -10.02 -3.88
CA ASN A 73 -21.16 -10.31 -4.32
C ASN A 73 -21.46 -11.84 -4.31
N PRO A 74 -22.26 -12.33 -3.35
CA PRO A 74 -22.86 -11.59 -2.21
C PRO A 74 -21.77 -11.14 -1.23
N GLY A 75 -22.02 -10.05 -0.52
CA GLY A 75 -21.15 -9.62 0.58
C GLY A 75 -20.95 -8.11 0.68
N GLU A 76 -19.85 -7.74 1.29
CA GLU A 76 -19.54 -6.40 1.76
C GLU A 76 -18.71 -5.60 0.77
N THR A 77 -18.61 -4.31 1.03
CA THR A 77 -17.72 -3.41 0.30
C THR A 77 -16.63 -2.93 1.23
N LEU A 78 -15.37 -3.15 0.83
CA LEU A 78 -14.19 -2.81 1.59
C LEU A 78 -13.39 -1.74 0.86
N ASP A 79 -13.05 -0.66 1.57
CA ASP A 79 -12.26 0.44 1.03
C ASP A 79 -10.83 0.42 1.61
N ALA A 80 -9.88 0.79 0.77
CA ALA A 80 -8.49 0.98 1.17
C ALA A 80 -7.95 2.31 0.65
N TYR A 81 -7.14 2.98 1.45
CA TYR A 81 -6.49 4.25 1.15
C TYR A 81 -5.00 4.15 1.39
N LEU A 82 -4.22 4.75 0.51
CA LEU A 82 -2.77 4.81 0.60
C LEU A 82 -2.31 6.23 0.26
N PHE A 83 -1.39 6.74 1.05
CA PHE A 83 -0.58 7.89 0.72
C PHE A 83 0.89 7.59 1.01
N GLU A 84 1.74 7.83 0.02
CA GLU A 84 3.18 7.72 0.15
C GLU A 84 3.85 9.02 -0.29
N SER A 85 4.95 9.38 0.34
CA SER A 85 5.80 10.47 -0.09
C SER A 85 7.26 10.15 0.16
N SER A 86 8.12 10.55 -0.76
CA SER A 86 9.56 10.44 -0.60
C SER A 86 10.28 11.67 -1.13
N VAL A 87 11.36 12.03 -0.46
CA VAL A 87 12.25 13.13 -0.84
C VAL A 87 13.66 12.61 -0.91
N ILE A 88 14.31 12.78 -2.06
CA ILE A 88 15.74 12.52 -2.24
C ILE A 88 16.45 13.86 -2.19
N LEU A 89 17.43 14.00 -1.27
CA LEU A 89 18.22 15.19 -1.06
C LEU A 89 19.67 14.95 -1.46
N LYS A 90 20.19 15.74 -2.41
CA LYS A 90 21.57 15.71 -2.89
C LYS A 90 22.08 14.30 -3.21
N ASN A 91 21.20 13.42 -3.67
CA ASN A 91 21.52 12.02 -4.00
C ASN A 91 22.02 11.13 -2.86
N ASN A 92 22.08 11.61 -1.61
CA ASN A 92 22.62 10.85 -0.47
C ASN A 92 21.55 10.49 0.56
N TRP A 93 20.62 11.41 0.81
CA TRP A 93 19.53 11.18 1.74
C TRP A 93 18.25 10.86 1.00
N THR A 94 17.55 9.84 1.45
CA THR A 94 16.17 9.56 1.06
C THR A 94 15.32 9.57 2.33
N LEU A 95 14.38 10.49 2.43
CA LEU A 95 13.36 10.50 3.48
C LEU A 95 12.07 9.98 2.87
N PHE A 96 11.31 9.18 3.60
CA PHE A 96 10.06 8.62 3.11
C PHE A 96 9.03 8.46 4.23
N MET A 97 7.77 8.52 3.83
CA MET A 97 6.63 8.23 4.69
C MET A 97 5.55 7.48 3.93
N ARG A 98 4.74 6.72 4.66
CA ARG A 98 3.56 6.01 4.17
C ARG A 98 2.47 6.06 5.22
N ALA A 99 1.27 6.38 4.79
CA ALA A 99 0.05 6.24 5.57
C ALA A 99 -0.92 5.36 4.79
N GLU A 100 -1.48 4.39 5.44
CA GLU A 100 -2.44 3.45 4.84
C GLU A 100 -3.58 3.18 5.81
N GLN A 101 -4.75 2.96 5.26
CA GLN A 101 -5.94 2.52 5.96
C GLN A 101 -6.63 1.47 5.10
N VAL A 102 -6.96 0.34 5.69
CA VAL A 102 -7.60 -0.79 5.02
C VAL A 102 -8.79 -1.24 5.84
N ALA A 103 -9.94 -1.38 5.20
CA ALA A 103 -11.09 -2.06 5.77
C ALA A 103 -10.92 -3.57 5.54
N GLU A 104 -11.00 -4.36 6.59
CA GLU A 104 -10.80 -5.80 6.60
C GLU A 104 -11.85 -6.50 7.46
N ASN A 105 -12.33 -7.65 7.00
CA ASN A 105 -13.20 -8.55 7.74
C ASN A 105 -12.47 -9.84 8.17
N GLU A 106 -11.40 -10.22 7.50
CA GLU A 106 -10.68 -11.48 7.73
C GLU A 106 -9.87 -11.52 9.04
N LEU A 107 -9.36 -10.37 9.50
CA LEU A 107 -8.53 -10.28 10.72
C LEU A 107 -9.20 -10.81 11.98
N THR A 108 -10.52 -10.89 11.98
CA THR A 108 -11.31 -11.18 13.19
C THR A 108 -12.15 -12.45 13.07
N HIS A 109 -12.09 -13.18 11.97
CA HIS A 109 -12.82 -14.44 11.79
C HIS A 109 -12.53 -15.50 12.89
N HIS A 110 -11.36 -15.43 13.50
CA HIS A 110 -10.95 -16.36 14.57
C HIS A 110 -11.22 -15.84 15.98
N ILE A 111 -11.81 -14.64 16.10
CA ILE A 111 -12.05 -14.01 17.40
C ILE A 111 -13.54 -14.10 17.73
N PRO A 112 -13.96 -14.87 18.77
CA PRO A 112 -15.37 -15.00 19.14
C PRO A 112 -16.04 -13.65 19.38
N GLY A 113 -17.15 -13.39 18.67
CA GLY A 113 -17.92 -12.14 18.74
C GLY A 113 -17.51 -11.05 17.74
N PHE A 114 -16.54 -11.35 16.84
CA PHE A 114 -16.07 -10.41 15.81
C PHE A 114 -16.13 -11.02 14.39
N GLU A 115 -16.68 -12.20 14.22
CA GLU A 115 -16.58 -13.04 13.02
C GLU A 115 -17.08 -12.37 11.73
N GLU A 116 -18.05 -11.46 11.83
CA GLU A 116 -18.65 -10.78 10.67
C GLU A 116 -18.46 -9.24 10.71
N ARG A 117 -17.52 -8.75 11.52
CA ARG A 117 -17.33 -7.31 11.67
C ARG A 117 -16.19 -6.80 10.79
N ILE A 118 -16.46 -5.73 10.04
CA ILE A 118 -15.46 -4.98 9.30
C ILE A 118 -14.74 -4.04 10.27
N PHE A 119 -13.42 -4.09 10.24
CA PHE A 119 -12.57 -3.16 10.96
C PHE A 119 -11.70 -2.37 10.01
N SER A 120 -11.62 -1.08 10.26
CA SER A 120 -10.71 -0.19 9.52
C SER A 120 -9.42 -0.04 10.32
N VAL A 121 -8.36 -0.61 9.79
CA VAL A 121 -7.02 -0.59 10.41
C VAL A 121 -6.13 0.38 9.65
N GLY A 122 -5.50 1.29 10.39
CA GLY A 122 -4.54 2.24 9.83
C GLY A 122 -3.11 1.88 10.20
N LYS A 123 -2.17 2.35 9.38
CA LYS A 123 -0.73 2.31 9.68
C LYS A 123 -0.05 3.53 9.11
N VAL A 124 0.78 4.16 9.93
CA VAL A 124 1.66 5.25 9.51
C VAL A 124 3.10 4.82 9.73
N SER A 125 3.93 5.05 8.73
CA SER A 125 5.36 4.74 8.78
C SER A 125 6.16 5.94 8.28
N ALA A 126 7.32 6.20 8.88
CA ALA A 126 8.27 7.20 8.41
C ALA A 126 9.69 6.67 8.59
N GLY A 127 10.56 7.03 7.67
CA GLY A 127 11.92 6.55 7.70
C GLY A 127 12.86 7.35 6.83
N GLY A 128 14.12 6.92 6.82
CA GLY A 128 15.14 7.52 6.00
C GLY A 128 16.26 6.55 5.68
N VAL A 129 16.98 6.86 4.62
CA VAL A 129 18.19 6.13 4.19
C VAL A 129 19.30 7.14 3.92
N TYR A 130 20.48 6.82 4.37
CA TYR A 130 21.71 7.55 4.05
C TYR A 130 22.64 6.67 3.22
N ASP A 131 22.97 7.11 2.00
CA ASP A 131 23.93 6.46 1.12
C ASP A 131 25.34 6.99 1.42
N PHE A 132 26.15 6.18 2.09
CA PHE A 132 27.49 6.56 2.57
C PHE A 132 28.61 6.16 1.61
N ILE A 133 28.40 5.20 0.69
CA ILE A 133 29.33 4.84 -0.36
C ILE A 133 28.65 4.99 -1.72
N ARG A 134 29.34 5.63 -2.64
CA ARG A 134 28.94 5.74 -4.05
C ARG A 134 30.10 5.37 -4.95
N THR A 135 29.82 4.42 -5.84
CA THR A 135 30.71 4.03 -6.95
C THR A 135 30.04 4.38 -8.28
N ASP A 136 30.71 4.14 -9.40
CA ASP A 136 30.13 4.35 -10.73
C ASP A 136 28.94 3.41 -11.04
N HIS A 137 28.85 2.29 -10.34
CA HIS A 137 27.85 1.25 -10.62
C HIS A 137 26.85 1.01 -9.48
N ALA A 138 27.16 1.46 -8.25
CA ALA A 138 26.31 1.19 -7.10
C ALA A 138 26.43 2.24 -6.00
N LYS A 139 25.36 2.34 -5.19
CA LYS A 139 25.36 3.04 -3.92
C LYS A 139 25.07 2.05 -2.79
N PHE A 140 25.71 2.26 -1.66
CA PHE A 140 25.51 1.51 -0.44
C PHE A 140 25.01 2.46 0.64
N GLY A 141 23.94 2.09 1.29
CA GLY A 141 23.30 2.90 2.32
C GLY A 141 22.81 2.09 3.50
N ILE A 142 22.56 2.80 4.58
CA ILE A 142 21.88 2.30 5.76
C ILE A 142 20.62 3.11 5.98
N GLY A 143 19.55 2.43 6.38
CA GLY A 143 18.27 3.07 6.63
C GLY A 143 17.56 2.53 7.85
N GLY A 144 16.54 3.27 8.26
CA GLY A 144 15.67 2.86 9.32
C GLY A 144 14.27 3.45 9.12
N LEU A 145 13.29 2.80 9.71
CA LEU A 145 11.92 3.29 9.77
C LEU A 145 11.28 2.99 11.12
N VAL A 146 10.30 3.79 11.46
CA VAL A 146 9.35 3.56 12.55
C VAL A 146 7.95 3.49 11.96
N SER A 147 7.12 2.60 12.52
CA SER A 147 5.72 2.42 12.12
C SER A 147 4.84 2.43 13.36
N ARG A 148 3.65 3.02 13.23
CA ARG A 148 2.60 2.95 14.24
C ARG A 148 1.30 2.48 13.60
N TYR A 149 0.65 1.51 14.26
CA TYR A 149 -0.66 1.03 13.87
C TYR A 149 -1.75 1.83 14.57
N LEU A 150 -2.82 2.12 13.85
CA LEU A 150 -3.99 2.84 14.32
C LEU A 150 -5.15 1.82 14.32
N LEU A 151 -5.39 1.23 15.48
CA LEU A 151 -6.44 0.23 15.66
C LEU A 151 -7.71 0.87 16.22
N PRO A 152 -8.91 0.40 15.79
CA PRO A 152 -10.16 0.65 16.47
C PRO A 152 -10.09 0.22 17.95
N ASP A 153 -10.87 0.89 18.79
CA ASP A 153 -10.85 0.62 20.25
C ASP A 153 -11.21 -0.82 20.58
N ASP A 154 -12.11 -1.42 19.81
CA ASP A 154 -12.55 -2.81 20.00
C ASP A 154 -11.43 -3.83 19.79
N LEU A 155 -10.44 -3.53 18.96
CA LEU A 155 -9.29 -4.41 18.69
C LEU A 155 -8.13 -4.23 19.67
N LYS A 156 -8.08 -3.11 20.39
CA LYS A 156 -7.00 -2.83 21.36
C LYS A 156 -6.86 -3.83 22.49
N PRO A 157 -7.94 -4.43 23.04
CA PRO A 157 -7.81 -5.48 24.06
C PRO A 157 -7.10 -6.74 23.54
N VAL A 158 -7.24 -7.06 22.24
CA VAL A 158 -6.70 -8.27 21.63
C VAL A 158 -5.26 -8.05 21.16
N TYR A 159 -5.01 -6.93 20.46
CA TYR A 159 -3.72 -6.66 19.79
C TYR A 159 -2.81 -5.70 20.56
N GLY A 160 -3.29 -5.04 21.60
CA GLY A 160 -2.56 -4.02 22.35
C GLY A 160 -2.90 -2.59 21.91
N ARG A 161 -2.54 -1.62 22.76
CA ARG A 161 -2.92 -0.20 22.56
C ARG A 161 -1.92 0.58 21.69
N ASP A 162 -0.64 0.24 21.76
CA ASP A 162 0.45 1.03 21.19
C ASP A 162 1.37 0.13 20.34
N LEU A 163 0.83 -0.38 19.24
CA LEU A 163 1.60 -1.19 18.29
C LEU A 163 2.54 -0.30 17.51
N THR A 164 3.79 -0.24 17.96
CA THR A 164 4.88 0.47 17.27
C THR A 164 5.94 -0.53 16.85
N GLY A 165 6.35 -0.47 15.60
CA GLY A 165 7.42 -1.27 15.04
C GLY A 165 8.57 -0.39 14.58
N PHE A 166 9.78 -0.93 14.59
CA PHE A 166 10.94 -0.28 13.98
C PHE A 166 11.74 -1.30 13.17
N MET A 167 12.45 -0.82 12.16
CA MET A 167 13.31 -1.62 11.31
C MET A 167 14.58 -0.84 10.98
N VAL A 168 15.70 -1.54 10.98
CA VAL A 168 16.99 -1.05 10.43
C VAL A 168 17.37 -1.98 9.28
N PHE A 169 17.88 -1.43 8.18
CA PHE A 169 18.18 -2.21 6.98
C PHE A 169 19.36 -1.62 6.20
N GLY A 170 20.07 -2.47 5.46
CA GLY A 170 21.02 -2.07 4.45
C GLY A 170 20.36 -1.89 3.09
N ARG A 171 20.85 -0.97 2.28
CA ARG A 171 20.41 -0.74 0.89
C ARG A 171 21.59 -0.83 -0.07
N ILE A 172 21.41 -1.59 -1.16
CA ILE A 172 22.27 -1.54 -2.33
C ILE A 172 21.41 -1.06 -3.50
N LYS A 173 21.82 0.02 -4.16
CA LYS A 173 21.17 0.57 -5.33
C LYS A 173 22.15 0.52 -6.51
N LEU A 174 21.80 -0.21 -7.57
CA LEU A 174 22.53 -0.20 -8.84
C LEU A 174 22.20 1.10 -9.61
N LEU A 175 23.21 1.66 -10.33
CA LEU A 175 23.14 2.93 -11.05
C LEU A 175 23.12 2.69 -12.57
#